data_6a8f0b7829bdf4e2ea73a94f2f5e4d5e
#
_entry.id   6a8f0b7829bdf4e2ea73a94f2f5e4d5e
#
_cell.length_a   1.000
_cell.length_b   1.000
_cell.length_c   1.000
_cell.angle_alpha   90.00
_cell.angle_beta   90.00
_cell.angle_gamma   90.00
#
_symmetry.space_group_name_H-M   'P 1'
#
loop_
_entity.id
_entity.type
_entity.pdbx_description
1 polymer ?
#
loop_
_entity_poly.entity_id
_entity_poly.type
_entity_poly.pdbx_seq_one_letter_code
_entity_poly.pdbx_strand_id
1 'polypeptide(L)'
;MTKRFSSTTLKTAFIKSIPIFCSYVFVSMAYGMMMASAGFPWYDSLLVSLTVYTGAFQFVLITFLSSGASLITIALTALLMNSRQSFYSLTFLKEFKQMGRRKLYMIHTMTDETYAVNCTLDLPKKEKEDTMFL
;
A
#
# COMPACT_ATOMS: atom_id res chain seq x y z
N MET A 1 -6.61 -11.95 -23.77
CA MET A 1 -6.58 -13.31 -23.17
C MET A 1 -6.72 -13.16 -21.66
N THR A 2 -7.90 -13.40 -21.13
CA THR A 2 -8.18 -13.43 -19.69
C THR A 2 -7.53 -14.69 -19.12
N LYS A 3 -6.36 -14.54 -18.49
CA LYS A 3 -5.75 -15.63 -17.72
C LYS A 3 -6.71 -15.99 -16.58
N ARG A 4 -7.33 -17.16 -16.68
CA ARG A 4 -8.15 -17.72 -15.60
C ARG A 4 -7.19 -18.11 -14.47
N PHE A 5 -7.21 -17.37 -13.37
CA PHE A 5 -6.44 -17.73 -12.18
C PHE A 5 -6.90 -19.07 -11.63
N SER A 6 -5.98 -19.87 -11.11
CA SER A 6 -6.33 -21.11 -10.43
C SER A 6 -7.19 -20.81 -9.19
N SER A 7 -8.18 -21.64 -8.92
CA SER A 7 -9.00 -21.55 -7.70
C SER A 7 -8.13 -21.59 -6.43
N THR A 8 -7.04 -22.33 -6.46
CA THR A 8 -6.06 -22.41 -5.37
C THR A 8 -5.34 -21.08 -5.16
N THR A 9 -4.90 -20.42 -6.25
CA THR A 9 -4.24 -19.11 -6.19
C THR A 9 -5.14 -18.04 -5.59
N LEU A 10 -6.42 -17.98 -6.04
CA LEU A 10 -7.40 -17.05 -5.48
C LEU A 10 -7.65 -17.28 -3.99
N LYS A 11 -7.81 -18.54 -3.58
CA LYS A 11 -8.02 -18.89 -2.17
C LYS A 11 -6.81 -18.50 -1.32
N THR A 12 -5.59 -18.77 -1.79
CA THR A 12 -4.36 -18.42 -1.07
C THR A 12 -4.21 -16.92 -0.95
N ALA A 13 -4.42 -16.15 -2.02
CA ALA A 13 -4.38 -14.69 -2.01
C ALA A 13 -5.41 -14.12 -1.01
N PHE A 14 -6.66 -14.59 -1.05
CA PHE A 14 -7.72 -14.16 -0.15
C PHE A 14 -7.38 -14.42 1.33
N ILE A 15 -6.93 -15.64 1.68
CA ILE A 15 -6.56 -15.99 3.05
C ILE A 15 -5.39 -15.13 3.55
N LYS A 16 -4.40 -14.88 2.69
CA LYS A 16 -3.25 -14.03 3.04
C LYS A 16 -3.59 -12.55 3.15
N SER A 17 -4.66 -12.10 2.51
CA SER A 17 -5.13 -10.70 2.58
C SER A 17 -5.97 -10.42 3.84
N ILE A 18 -6.57 -11.43 4.49
CA ILE A 18 -7.43 -11.22 5.67
C ILE A 18 -6.72 -10.44 6.80
N PRO A 19 -5.49 -10.80 7.23
CA PRO A 19 -4.81 -10.08 8.29
C PRO A 19 -4.53 -8.62 7.92
N ILE A 20 -4.18 -8.38 6.65
CA ILE A 20 -3.94 -7.03 6.12
C ILE A 20 -5.24 -6.23 6.16
N PHE A 21 -6.33 -6.80 5.67
CA PHE A 21 -7.65 -6.16 5.69
C PHE A 21 -8.09 -5.78 7.11
N CYS A 22 -7.97 -6.69 8.07
CA CYS A 22 -8.30 -6.41 9.47
C CYS A 22 -7.45 -5.27 10.04
N SER A 23 -6.15 -5.27 9.78
CA SER A 23 -5.25 -4.21 10.21
C SER A 23 -5.66 -2.85 9.63
N TYR A 24 -5.94 -2.78 8.33
CA TYR A 24 -6.32 -1.53 7.67
C TYR A 24 -7.68 -0.99 8.13
N VAL A 25 -8.63 -1.83 8.54
CA VAL A 25 -9.89 -1.37 9.12
C VAL A 25 -9.63 -0.53 10.38
N PHE A 26 -8.80 -1.03 11.30
CA PHE A 26 -8.47 -0.29 12.53
C PHE A 26 -7.66 0.98 12.25
N VAL A 27 -6.67 0.89 11.35
CA VAL A 27 -5.85 2.06 10.96
C VAL A 27 -6.72 3.14 10.30
N SER A 28 -7.64 2.75 9.42
CA SER A 28 -8.55 3.69 8.75
C SER A 28 -9.52 4.36 9.72
N MET A 29 -10.00 3.63 10.72
CA MET A 29 -10.83 4.20 11.79
C MET A 29 -10.04 5.25 12.59
N ALA A 30 -8.82 4.92 13.00
CA ALA A 30 -7.95 5.85 13.72
C ALA A 30 -7.66 7.11 12.90
N TYR A 31 -7.35 6.95 11.61
CA TYR A 31 -7.14 8.06 10.67
C TYR A 31 -8.38 8.97 10.59
N GLY A 32 -9.56 8.38 10.37
CA GLY A 32 -10.82 9.14 10.30
C GLY A 32 -11.13 9.93 11.58
N MET A 33 -10.90 9.32 12.74
CA MET A 33 -11.05 10.02 14.03
C MET A 33 -10.06 11.17 14.19
N MET A 34 -8.80 11.00 13.80
CA MET A 34 -7.80 12.06 13.86
C MET A 34 -8.12 13.22 12.93
N MET A 35 -8.57 12.94 11.70
CA MET A 35 -9.01 13.99 10.76
C MET A 35 -10.20 14.79 11.32
N ALA A 36 -11.19 14.09 11.86
CA ALA A 36 -12.35 14.72 12.49
C ALA A 36 -11.96 15.58 13.72
N SER A 37 -11.05 15.07 14.56
CA SER A 37 -10.55 15.80 15.73
C SER A 37 -9.73 17.01 15.35
N ALA A 38 -9.04 16.98 14.20
CA ALA A 38 -8.31 18.12 13.65
C ALA A 38 -9.23 19.16 12.94
N GLY A 39 -10.54 18.90 12.88
CA GLY A 39 -11.52 19.81 12.29
C GLY A 39 -11.65 19.71 10.77
N PHE A 40 -11.06 18.71 10.14
CA PHE A 40 -11.20 18.50 8.72
C PHE A 40 -12.51 17.78 8.35
N PRO A 41 -13.22 18.23 7.33
CA PRO A 41 -14.45 17.58 6.89
C PRO A 41 -14.15 16.22 6.24
N TRP A 42 -15.16 15.35 6.20
CA TRP A 42 -15.03 13.97 5.72
C TRP A 42 -14.52 13.84 4.26
N TYR A 43 -14.84 14.83 3.42
CA TYR A 43 -14.40 14.83 2.02
C TYR A 43 -12.88 15.08 1.87
N ASP A 44 -12.26 15.86 2.77
CA ASP A 44 -10.80 16.03 2.80
C ASP A 44 -10.12 14.71 3.20
N SER A 45 -10.70 13.99 4.17
CA SER A 45 -10.22 12.65 4.54
C SER A 45 -10.28 11.68 3.36
N LEU A 46 -11.36 11.73 2.60
CA LEU A 46 -11.53 10.90 1.39
C LEU A 46 -10.50 11.27 0.32
N LEU A 47 -10.32 12.56 0.05
CA LEU A 47 -9.38 13.07 -0.96
C LEU A 47 -7.93 12.67 -0.61
N VAL A 48 -7.53 12.87 0.64
CA VAL A 48 -6.19 12.44 1.10
C VAL A 48 -6.03 10.93 0.98
N SER A 49 -7.02 10.13 1.36
CA SER A 49 -6.95 8.67 1.25
C SER A 49 -6.85 8.18 -0.19
N LEU A 50 -7.45 8.87 -1.16
CA LEU A 50 -7.35 8.53 -2.58
C LEU A 50 -6.03 8.95 -3.23
N THR A 51 -5.40 10.02 -2.71
CA THR A 51 -4.18 10.58 -3.31
C THR A 51 -2.91 10.10 -2.61
N VAL A 52 -2.97 9.91 -1.30
CA VAL A 52 -1.84 9.50 -0.46
C VAL A 52 -1.97 8.02 -0.12
N TYR A 53 -1.22 7.20 -0.85
CA TYR A 53 -1.29 5.74 -0.72
C TYR A 53 -0.51 5.18 0.48
N THR A 54 0.31 6.00 1.14
CA THR A 54 1.14 5.59 2.28
C THR A 54 0.43 5.91 3.60
N GLY A 55 -0.09 4.89 4.30
CA GLY A 55 -0.83 5.06 5.55
C GLY A 55 -0.05 5.83 6.62
N ALA A 56 1.22 5.52 6.83
CA ALA A 56 2.06 6.24 7.80
C ALA A 56 2.18 7.74 7.49
N PHE A 57 2.30 8.11 6.21
CA PHE A 57 2.38 9.52 5.82
C PHE A 57 1.04 10.24 5.99
N GLN A 58 -0.10 9.58 5.88
CA GLN A 58 -1.42 10.19 6.14
C GLN A 58 -1.52 10.74 7.56
N PHE A 59 -1.02 10.02 8.56
CA PHE A 59 -1.00 10.50 9.96
C PHE A 59 -0.09 11.71 10.15
N VAL A 60 1.11 11.67 9.56
CA VAL A 60 2.05 12.80 9.60
C VAL A 60 1.49 14.03 8.88
N LEU A 61 0.77 13.81 7.77
CA LEU A 61 0.12 14.87 6.99
C LEU A 61 -0.94 15.62 7.81
N ILE A 62 -1.72 14.94 8.65
CA ILE A 62 -2.68 15.59 9.55
C ILE A 62 -1.95 16.57 10.46
N THR A 63 -0.83 16.15 11.06
CA THR A 63 -0.03 17.00 11.94
C THR A 63 0.52 18.22 11.19
N PHE A 64 0.99 18.04 9.97
CA PHE A 64 1.48 19.15 9.16
C PHE A 64 0.38 20.13 8.76
N LEU A 65 -0.78 19.64 8.36
CA LEU A 65 -1.92 20.48 8.03
C LEU A 65 -2.42 21.27 9.25
N SER A 66 -2.47 20.63 10.42
CA SER A 66 -2.91 21.28 11.65
C SER A 66 -1.89 22.30 12.18
N SER A 67 -0.59 22.11 11.94
CA SER A 67 0.48 23.01 12.39
C SER A 67 0.82 24.12 11.40
N GLY A 68 0.24 24.11 10.19
CA GLY A 68 0.58 25.08 9.16
C GLY A 68 2.01 24.91 8.61
N ALA A 69 2.52 23.69 8.56
CA ALA A 69 3.87 23.40 8.08
C ALA A 69 4.06 23.86 6.63
N SER A 70 5.30 24.24 6.28
CA SER A 70 5.61 24.68 4.92
C SER A 70 5.46 23.54 3.90
N LEU A 71 5.04 23.87 2.67
CA LEU A 71 4.91 22.90 1.59
C LEU A 71 6.22 22.18 1.29
N ILE A 72 7.36 22.85 1.47
CA ILE A 72 8.69 22.25 1.28
C ILE A 72 8.93 21.16 2.33
N THR A 73 8.60 21.41 3.59
CA THR A 73 8.72 20.42 4.67
C THR A 73 7.85 19.20 4.40
N ILE A 74 6.60 19.41 3.98
CA ILE A 74 5.68 18.33 3.62
C ILE A 74 6.23 17.50 2.47
N ALA A 75 6.71 18.16 1.39
CA ALA A 75 7.24 17.50 0.22
C ALA A 75 8.50 16.67 0.52
N LEU A 76 9.45 17.23 1.28
CA LEU A 76 10.66 16.50 1.70
C LEU A 76 10.34 15.31 2.58
N THR A 77 9.43 15.47 3.54
CA THR A 77 9.02 14.36 4.41
C THR A 77 8.29 13.27 3.61
N ALA A 78 7.41 13.66 2.67
CA ALA A 78 6.76 12.73 1.78
C ALA A 78 7.77 11.92 0.96
N LEU A 79 8.77 12.59 0.37
CA LEU A 79 9.82 11.93 -0.41
C LEU A 79 10.61 10.93 0.44
N LEU A 80 11.03 11.33 1.63
CA LEU A 80 11.81 10.48 2.54
C LEU A 80 10.99 9.28 3.02
N MET A 81 9.75 9.49 3.45
CA MET A 81 8.89 8.40 3.93
C MET A 81 8.50 7.41 2.83
N ASN A 82 8.28 7.90 1.62
CA ASN A 82 7.90 7.05 0.49
C ASN A 82 9.10 6.38 -0.19
N SER A 83 10.33 6.86 0.02
CA SER A 83 11.53 6.28 -0.59
C SER A 83 11.72 4.79 -0.26
N ARG A 84 11.31 4.35 0.92
CA ARG A 84 11.35 2.94 1.34
C ARG A 84 10.57 2.01 0.41
N GLN A 85 9.46 2.46 -0.16
CA GLN A 85 8.66 1.65 -1.11
C GLN A 85 9.46 1.30 -2.38
N SER A 86 10.34 2.20 -2.81
CA SER A 86 11.25 1.94 -3.93
C SER A 86 12.21 0.78 -3.61
N PHE A 87 12.72 0.71 -2.38
CA PHE A 87 13.60 -0.39 -1.96
C PHE A 87 12.86 -1.73 -1.88
N TYR A 88 11.60 -1.74 -1.41
CA TYR A 88 10.79 -2.97 -1.42
C TYR A 88 10.57 -3.51 -2.82
N SER A 89 10.27 -2.62 -3.76
CA SER A 89 10.08 -2.99 -5.17
C SER A 89 11.36 -3.53 -5.81
N LEU A 90 12.54 -3.06 -5.38
CA LEU A 90 13.83 -3.56 -5.85
C LEU A 90 14.08 -5.01 -5.43
N THR A 91 13.63 -5.41 -4.24
CA THR A 91 13.79 -6.79 -3.73
C THR A 91 13.10 -7.81 -4.65
N PHE A 92 11.92 -7.47 -5.18
CA PHE A 92 11.15 -8.32 -6.08
C PHE A 92 11.34 -7.99 -7.57
N LEU A 93 12.41 -7.26 -7.92
CA LEU A 93 12.61 -6.80 -9.29
C LEU A 93 12.73 -7.95 -10.30
N LYS A 94 13.29 -9.10 -9.88
CA LYS A 94 13.44 -10.29 -10.74
C LYS A 94 12.09 -10.90 -11.09
N GLU A 95 11.21 -11.03 -10.11
CA GLU A 95 9.84 -11.51 -10.27
C GLU A 95 9.03 -10.53 -11.12
N PHE A 96 9.12 -9.23 -10.84
CA PHE A 96 8.36 -8.20 -11.54
C PHE A 96 8.77 -8.02 -13.01
N LYS A 97 10.04 -8.23 -13.35
CA LYS A 97 10.49 -8.18 -14.76
C LYS A 97 9.76 -9.16 -15.66
N GLN A 98 9.32 -10.29 -15.12
CA GLN A 98 8.63 -11.34 -15.87
C GLN A 98 7.12 -11.09 -16.01
N MET A 99 6.56 -10.18 -15.22
CA MET A 99 5.12 -9.85 -15.20
C MET A 99 4.69 -8.87 -16.31
N GLY A 100 5.61 -8.38 -17.14
CA GLY A 100 5.30 -7.46 -18.24
C GLY A 100 4.62 -6.17 -17.78
N ARG A 101 3.43 -5.84 -18.31
CA ARG A 101 2.70 -4.61 -17.97
C ARG A 101 2.21 -4.55 -16.51
N ARG A 102 2.04 -5.70 -15.86
CA ARG A 102 1.64 -5.77 -14.44
C ARG A 102 2.71 -5.24 -13.50
N LYS A 103 3.97 -5.17 -13.95
CA LYS A 103 5.10 -4.66 -13.17
C LYS A 103 4.85 -3.26 -12.61
N LEU A 104 4.31 -2.33 -13.40
CA LEU A 104 4.06 -0.95 -12.95
C LEU A 104 3.02 -0.90 -11.83
N TYR A 105 1.96 -1.70 -11.95
CA TYR A 105 0.96 -1.86 -10.91
C TYR A 105 1.59 -2.40 -9.63
N MET A 106 2.36 -3.49 -9.70
CA MET A 106 3.01 -4.12 -8.57
C MET A 106 3.99 -3.20 -7.84
N ILE A 107 4.74 -2.39 -8.58
CA ILE A 107 5.67 -1.42 -7.99
C ILE A 107 4.91 -0.31 -7.26
N HIS A 108 3.81 0.16 -7.84
CA HIS A 108 3.03 1.27 -7.27
C HIS A 108 2.23 0.85 -6.04
N THR A 109 1.70 -0.37 -6.01
CA THR A 109 0.84 -0.87 -4.93
C THR A 109 1.59 -1.58 -3.81
N MET A 110 2.93 -1.67 -3.89
CA MET A 110 3.74 -2.32 -2.86
C MET A 110 3.74 -1.50 -1.57
N THR A 111 3.06 -2.01 -0.55
CA THR A 111 3.09 -1.47 0.82
C THR A 111 3.95 -2.34 1.73
N ASP A 112 4.20 -1.89 2.96
CA ASP A 112 4.98 -2.64 3.95
C ASP A 112 4.36 -4.01 4.23
N GLU A 113 3.02 -4.06 4.33
CA GLU A 113 2.26 -5.27 4.63
C GLU A 113 2.29 -6.24 3.45
N THR A 114 2.08 -5.74 2.23
CA THR A 114 2.17 -6.58 1.02
C THR A 114 3.59 -7.10 0.81
N TYR A 115 4.61 -6.29 1.12
CA TYR A 115 6.00 -6.73 1.12
C TYR A 115 6.21 -7.88 2.11
N ALA A 116 5.77 -7.73 3.37
CA ALA A 116 5.91 -8.75 4.39
C ALA A 116 5.21 -10.05 4.00
N VAL A 117 3.99 -9.99 3.48
CA VAL A 117 3.26 -11.17 3.00
C VAL A 117 3.97 -11.83 1.83
N ASN A 118 4.44 -11.05 0.85
CA ASN A 118 5.15 -11.56 -0.33
C ASN A 118 6.46 -12.28 0.04
N CYS A 119 7.15 -11.83 1.09
CA CYS A 119 8.33 -12.52 1.62
C CYS A 119 8.00 -13.90 2.21
N THR A 120 6.76 -14.11 2.69
CA THR A 120 6.33 -15.39 3.29
C THR A 120 5.75 -16.37 2.27
N LEU A 121 5.63 -15.98 1.00
CA LEU A 121 5.08 -16.84 -0.06
C LEU A 121 6.14 -17.87 -0.49
N ASP A 122 5.97 -19.09 -0.02
CA ASP A 122 6.73 -20.27 -0.47
C ASP A 122 5.90 -21.06 -1.47
N LEU A 123 5.79 -20.56 -2.68
CA LEU A 123 4.97 -21.09 -3.77
C LEU A 123 5.81 -21.29 -5.04
N PRO A 124 5.43 -22.24 -5.92
CA PRO A 124 6.01 -22.34 -7.25
C PRO A 124 5.97 -21.01 -7.97
N LYS A 125 7.02 -20.65 -8.70
CA LYS A 125 7.26 -19.33 -9.28
C LYS A 125 6.02 -18.70 -9.93
N LYS A 126 5.30 -19.46 -10.77
CA LYS A 126 4.12 -18.97 -11.48
C LYS A 126 2.95 -18.67 -10.55
N GLU A 127 2.71 -19.52 -9.58
CA GLU A 127 1.65 -19.31 -8.57
C GLU A 127 2.01 -18.15 -7.64
N LYS A 128 3.27 -18.00 -7.28
CA LYS A 128 3.79 -16.87 -6.51
C LYS A 128 3.52 -15.55 -7.25
N GLU A 129 3.89 -15.45 -8.52
CA GLU A 129 3.67 -14.25 -9.35
C GLU A 129 2.17 -13.89 -9.47
N ASP A 130 1.31 -14.89 -9.67
CA ASP A 130 -0.14 -14.68 -9.78
C ASP A 130 -0.76 -14.33 -8.40
N THR A 131 -0.28 -14.92 -7.29
CA THR A 131 -0.73 -14.59 -5.92
C THR A 131 -0.30 -13.20 -5.50
N MET A 132 0.93 -12.79 -5.83
CA MET A 132 1.44 -11.45 -5.56
C MET A 132 0.67 -10.36 -6.32
N PHE A 133 0.08 -10.69 -7.46
CA PHE A 133 -0.71 -9.75 -8.27
C PHE A 133 -2.12 -9.56 -7.75
N LEU A 134 -2.72 -10.56 -7.09
CA LEU A 134 -4.08 -10.56 -6.55
C LEU A 134 -4.14 -9.90 -5.17
#